data_e68d09dc6c9dfd9f33cdde0832c771bf
#
_entry.id   e68d09dc6c9dfd9f33cdde0832c771bf
#
_cell.length_a   1.000
_cell.length_b   1.000
_cell.length_c   1.000
_cell.angle_alpha   90.00
_cell.angle_beta   90.00
_cell.angle_gamma   90.00
#
_symmetry.space_group_name_H-M   'P 1'
#
loop_
_entity.id
_entity.type
_entity.pdbx_description
1 polymer ?
#
loop_
_entity_poly.entity_id
_entity_poly.type
_entity_poly.pdbx_seq_one_letter_code
_entity_poly.pdbx_strand_id
1 'polypeptide(L)'
;MTVTENSLHGVRRLWAEMNGYGIGYGNDLRPDLSNLQYALQALKESGAKADDPAFQRAIKFLERSQNLSEVNRNSYYNREDDNKKVVSGDDGGAVYYPGNSMAGYVELEDGTLVARSYGSMTYALLKCYLFAGLDITDPRVAAALAWIERNWTVEVNPGFNSLRDPRAAAQGLYYYYLSLAQCLGETGKKFVTT
;
A
#
# COMPACT_ATOMS: atom_id res chain seq x y z
N MET A 1 8.64 -2.72 -24.02
CA MET A 1 9.57 -1.59 -23.80
C MET A 1 10.63 -2.12 -22.86
N THR A 2 11.82 -2.37 -23.35
CA THR A 2 12.93 -2.93 -22.57
C THR A 2 13.49 -1.82 -21.68
N VAL A 3 13.41 -2.01 -20.36
CA VAL A 3 14.06 -1.12 -19.39
C VAL A 3 15.57 -1.33 -19.54
N THR A 4 16.32 -0.28 -19.84
CA THR A 4 17.77 -0.37 -20.00
C THR A 4 18.46 -0.45 -18.65
N GLU A 5 19.67 -1.04 -18.57
CA GLU A 5 20.49 -1.07 -17.33
C GLU A 5 20.68 0.33 -16.71
N ASN A 6 20.75 1.37 -17.53
CA ASN A 6 20.84 2.75 -17.09
C ASN A 6 19.58 3.22 -16.32
N SER A 7 18.39 2.74 -16.70
CA SER A 7 17.14 3.04 -16.00
C SER A 7 17.11 2.38 -14.61
N LEU A 8 17.65 1.18 -14.53
CA LEU A 8 17.77 0.41 -13.27
C LEU A 8 18.73 1.10 -12.29
N HIS A 9 19.87 1.57 -12.80
CA HIS A 9 20.85 2.28 -12.00
C HIS A 9 20.26 3.60 -11.45
N GLY A 10 19.47 4.30 -12.25
CA GLY A 10 18.75 5.50 -11.85
C GLY A 10 17.73 5.25 -10.74
N VAL A 11 16.90 4.20 -10.87
CA VAL A 11 15.94 3.81 -9.84
C VAL A 11 16.64 3.42 -8.55
N ARG A 12 17.70 2.62 -8.62
CA ARG A 12 18.49 2.21 -7.44
C ARG A 12 19.17 3.38 -6.75
N ARG A 13 19.65 4.37 -7.52
CA ARG A 13 20.28 5.57 -6.97
C ARG A 13 19.27 6.45 -6.24
N LEU A 14 18.11 6.73 -6.85
CA LEU A 14 16.99 7.42 -6.22
C LEU A 14 16.55 6.73 -4.92
N TRP A 15 16.45 5.40 -4.95
CA TRP A 15 16.12 4.59 -3.79
C TRP A 15 17.14 4.75 -2.65
N ALA A 16 18.43 4.76 -2.97
CA ALA A 16 19.50 4.93 -1.99
C ALA A 16 19.53 6.36 -1.41
N GLU A 17 19.29 7.37 -2.25
CA GLU A 17 19.25 8.78 -1.86
C GLU A 17 18.07 9.10 -0.93
N MET A 18 16.96 8.35 -0.99
CA MET A 18 15.75 8.50 -0.16
C MET A 18 15.74 7.66 1.12
N ASN A 19 16.91 7.35 1.70
CA ASN A 19 17.05 6.50 2.90
C ASN A 19 16.53 5.04 2.75
N GLY A 20 16.28 4.60 1.53
CA GLY A 20 16.09 3.19 1.20
C GLY A 20 14.77 2.53 1.59
N TYR A 21 13.76 3.28 2.08
CA TYR A 21 12.50 2.69 2.57
C TYR A 21 11.29 2.94 1.67
N GLY A 22 11.35 3.88 0.75
CA GLY A 22 10.23 4.17 -0.14
C GLY A 22 10.49 5.36 -1.05
N ILE A 23 9.56 5.64 -1.96
CA ILE A 23 9.59 6.71 -2.96
C ILE A 23 8.33 7.55 -2.83
N GLY A 24 8.47 8.89 -2.89
CA GLY A 24 7.38 9.87 -2.89
C GLY A 24 7.35 10.71 -4.17
N TYR A 25 6.50 11.74 -4.19
CA TYR A 25 6.34 12.62 -5.33
C TYR A 25 7.39 13.74 -5.38
N GLY A 26 8.05 13.89 -6.52
CA GLY A 26 8.94 15.03 -6.79
C GLY A 26 10.00 15.22 -5.71
N ASN A 27 10.03 16.42 -5.11
CA ASN A 27 10.92 16.77 -4.03
C ASN A 27 10.36 16.44 -2.62
N ASP A 28 9.19 15.81 -2.53
CA ASP A 28 8.66 15.34 -1.25
C ASP A 28 9.45 14.09 -0.81
N LEU A 29 10.19 14.24 0.28
CA LEU A 29 10.99 13.17 0.86
C LEU A 29 10.14 12.08 1.56
N ARG A 30 8.82 12.27 1.63
CA ARG A 30 7.93 11.29 2.23
C ARG A 30 7.60 10.20 1.21
N PRO A 31 7.96 8.95 1.49
CA PRO A 31 7.55 7.85 0.66
C PRO A 31 6.05 7.61 0.78
N ASP A 32 5.42 7.19 -0.30
CA ASP A 32 4.03 6.72 -0.31
C ASP A 32 3.88 5.42 -1.11
N LEU A 33 2.82 4.69 -0.80
CA LEU A 33 2.59 3.36 -1.37
C LEU A 33 2.25 3.43 -2.87
N SER A 34 1.64 4.54 -3.31
CA SER A 34 1.27 4.74 -4.71
C SER A 34 2.52 4.84 -5.61
N ASN A 35 3.54 5.57 -5.17
CA ASN A 35 4.80 5.65 -5.91
C ASN A 35 5.65 4.40 -5.73
N LEU A 36 5.68 3.84 -4.52
CA LEU A 36 6.47 2.65 -4.22
C LEU A 36 6.08 1.46 -5.12
N GLN A 37 4.77 1.23 -5.36
CA GLN A 37 4.34 0.13 -6.19
C GLN A 37 4.87 0.22 -7.63
N TYR A 38 4.93 1.43 -8.23
CA TYR A 38 5.49 1.60 -9.58
C TYR A 38 7.00 1.39 -9.61
N ALA A 39 7.69 1.83 -8.55
CA ALA A 39 9.13 1.61 -8.43
C ALA A 39 9.47 0.12 -8.31
N LEU A 40 8.72 -0.63 -7.49
CA LEU A 40 8.92 -2.07 -7.36
C LEU A 40 8.52 -2.83 -8.63
N GLN A 41 7.48 -2.38 -9.33
CA GLN A 41 7.11 -2.94 -10.62
C GLN A 41 8.24 -2.75 -11.64
N ALA A 42 8.77 -1.53 -11.77
CA ALA A 42 9.89 -1.25 -12.68
C ALA A 42 11.12 -2.08 -12.32
N LEU A 43 11.40 -2.26 -11.04
CA LEU A 43 12.50 -3.09 -10.55
C LEU A 43 12.30 -4.56 -10.94
N LYS A 44 11.09 -5.11 -10.76
CA LYS A 44 10.75 -6.47 -11.19
C LYS A 44 10.86 -6.64 -12.70
N GLU A 45 10.28 -5.73 -13.48
CA GLU A 45 10.31 -5.76 -14.96
C GLU A 45 11.71 -5.64 -15.52
N SER A 46 12.64 -5.04 -14.78
CA SER A 46 14.06 -4.98 -15.13
C SER A 46 14.84 -6.26 -14.80
N GLY A 47 14.18 -7.28 -14.26
CA GLY A 47 14.77 -8.58 -13.96
C GLY A 47 15.39 -8.68 -12.56
N ALA A 48 15.13 -7.72 -11.66
CA ALA A 48 15.53 -7.87 -10.27
C ALA A 48 14.82 -9.06 -9.62
N LYS A 49 15.56 -9.84 -8.85
CA LYS A 49 15.01 -11.00 -8.13
C LYS A 49 14.40 -10.57 -6.80
N ALA A 50 13.52 -11.41 -6.25
CA ALA A 50 12.81 -11.15 -5.00
C ALA A 50 13.74 -10.92 -3.79
N ASP A 51 14.94 -11.50 -3.80
CA ASP A 51 15.97 -11.32 -2.78
C ASP A 51 16.80 -10.02 -2.95
N ASP A 52 16.52 -9.20 -3.98
CA ASP A 52 17.19 -7.90 -4.14
C ASP A 52 16.99 -7.04 -2.88
N PRO A 53 18.06 -6.43 -2.35
CA PRO A 53 17.98 -5.60 -1.16
C PRO A 53 16.94 -4.46 -1.22
N ALA A 54 16.58 -3.99 -2.41
CA ALA A 54 15.54 -2.98 -2.57
C ALA A 54 14.16 -3.52 -2.18
N PHE A 55 13.80 -4.74 -2.60
CA PHE A 55 12.56 -5.39 -2.17
C PHE A 55 12.54 -5.63 -0.66
N GLN A 56 13.65 -6.10 -0.09
CA GLN A 56 13.75 -6.37 1.34
C GLN A 56 13.60 -5.09 2.19
N ARG A 57 14.12 -3.96 1.72
CA ARG A 57 13.90 -2.66 2.38
C ARG A 57 12.47 -2.16 2.22
N ALA A 58 11.88 -2.36 1.04
CA ALA A 58 10.48 -1.98 0.79
C ALA A 58 9.51 -2.68 1.73
N ILE A 59 9.74 -3.95 2.07
CA ILE A 59 8.91 -4.70 3.02
C ILE A 59 8.72 -3.93 4.33
N LYS A 60 9.75 -3.27 4.84
CA LYS A 60 9.64 -2.47 6.08
C LYS A 60 8.69 -1.28 5.96
N PHE A 61 8.62 -0.65 4.79
CA PHE A 61 7.64 0.41 4.54
C PHE A 61 6.23 -0.17 4.36
N LEU A 62 6.11 -1.29 3.66
CA LEU A 62 4.84 -1.99 3.44
C LEU A 62 4.21 -2.42 4.77
N GLU A 63 5.00 -3.04 5.65
CA GLU A 63 4.56 -3.43 7.01
C GLU A 63 4.00 -2.24 7.79
N ARG A 64 4.68 -1.09 7.73
CA ARG A 64 4.23 0.15 8.41
C ARG A 64 3.01 0.80 7.77
N SER A 65 2.72 0.49 6.52
CA SER A 65 1.55 0.98 5.79
C SER A 65 0.37 0.01 5.83
N GLN A 66 0.55 -1.17 6.43
CA GLN A 66 -0.52 -2.16 6.61
C GLN A 66 -1.17 -2.01 7.98
N ASN A 67 -2.49 -2.04 8.03
CA ASN A 67 -3.25 -2.16 9.27
C ASN A 67 -3.28 -3.63 9.73
N LEU A 68 -2.17 -4.06 10.29
CA LEU A 68 -1.96 -5.39 10.86
C LEU A 68 -1.08 -5.24 12.11
N SER A 69 -1.70 -5.25 13.27
CA SER A 69 -1.04 -4.96 14.58
C SER A 69 0.08 -5.93 14.91
N GLU A 70 0.07 -7.14 14.36
CA GLU A 70 1.11 -8.13 14.53
C GLU A 70 2.47 -7.64 13.99
N VAL A 71 2.48 -6.95 12.85
CA VAL A 71 3.71 -6.46 12.19
C VAL A 71 3.89 -4.94 12.31
N ASN A 72 2.82 -4.17 12.51
CA ASN A 72 2.84 -2.72 12.61
C ASN A 72 2.44 -2.26 14.03
N ARG A 73 3.39 -2.27 14.95
CA ARG A 73 3.22 -1.81 16.33
C ARG A 73 3.62 -0.35 16.54
N ASN A 74 3.85 0.39 15.45
CA ASN A 74 4.28 1.77 15.51
C ASN A 74 3.09 2.71 15.78
N SER A 75 3.41 3.86 16.33
CA SER A 75 2.49 4.98 16.40
C SER A 75 3.06 6.16 15.62
N TYR A 76 2.18 6.93 15.06
CA TYR A 76 2.47 8.09 14.22
C TYR A 76 1.70 9.29 14.76
N TYR A 77 2.03 10.47 14.29
CA TYR A 77 1.24 11.67 14.54
C TYR A 77 0.38 11.99 13.31
N ASN A 78 -0.83 12.46 13.57
CA ASN A 78 -1.69 12.93 12.50
C ASN A 78 -1.05 14.16 11.85
N ARG A 79 -1.07 14.22 10.52
CA ARG A 79 -0.45 15.32 9.77
C ARG A 79 -1.19 16.65 9.94
N GLU A 80 -2.50 16.59 10.17
CA GLU A 80 -3.36 17.77 10.29
C GLU A 80 -3.49 18.23 11.74
N ASP A 81 -3.16 17.37 12.70
CA ASP A 81 -3.20 17.63 14.14
C ASP A 81 -2.12 16.81 14.86
N ASP A 82 -0.97 17.42 15.09
CA ASP A 82 0.19 16.79 15.73
C ASP A 82 -0.11 16.31 17.18
N ASN A 83 -1.22 16.73 17.79
CA ASN A 83 -1.64 16.23 19.11
C ASN A 83 -2.37 14.90 19.04
N LYS A 84 -2.84 14.50 17.84
CA LYS A 84 -3.54 13.23 17.68
C LYS A 84 -2.59 12.12 17.25
N LYS A 85 -2.51 11.11 18.10
CA LYS A 85 -1.75 9.89 17.83
C LYS A 85 -2.52 9.00 16.85
N VAL A 86 -1.83 8.43 15.88
CA VAL A 86 -2.35 7.44 14.94
C VAL A 86 -1.68 6.10 15.19
N VAL A 87 -2.45 5.05 15.32
CA VAL A 87 -1.96 3.67 15.46
C VAL A 87 -2.41 2.81 14.30
N SER A 88 -1.79 1.65 14.15
CA SER A 88 -2.27 0.64 13.21
C SER A 88 -3.65 0.13 13.62
N GLY A 89 -4.52 -0.05 12.63
CA GLY A 89 -5.68 -0.93 12.77
C GLY A 89 -5.27 -2.40 12.70
N ASP A 90 -6.26 -3.27 12.57
CA ASP A 90 -6.06 -4.72 12.49
C ASP A 90 -7.00 -5.37 11.46
N ASP A 91 -7.36 -4.61 10.42
CA ASP A 91 -8.26 -5.09 9.37
C ASP A 91 -7.53 -5.79 8.21
N GLY A 92 -6.20 -5.73 8.19
CA GLY A 92 -5.32 -6.34 7.18
C GLY A 92 -5.12 -5.51 5.92
N GLY A 93 -5.86 -4.42 5.73
CA GLY A 93 -5.74 -3.54 4.57
C GLY A 93 -4.60 -2.54 4.67
N ALA A 94 -4.50 -1.62 3.71
CA ALA A 94 -3.40 -0.66 3.62
C ALA A 94 -3.84 0.79 3.55
N VAL A 95 -2.96 1.65 4.05
CA VAL A 95 -3.06 3.11 4.06
C VAL A 95 -2.08 3.73 3.04
N TYR A 96 -2.18 5.04 2.81
CA TYR A 96 -1.36 5.74 1.81
C TYR A 96 0.12 5.78 2.15
N TYR A 97 0.45 6.13 3.37
CA TYR A 97 1.76 5.99 4.00
C TYR A 97 1.58 5.81 5.53
N PRO A 98 2.61 5.39 6.26
CA PRO A 98 2.48 5.12 7.68
C PRO A 98 1.77 6.23 8.46
N GLY A 99 0.65 5.88 9.11
CA GLY A 99 -0.15 6.82 9.89
C GLY A 99 -1.05 7.76 9.08
N ASN A 100 -1.15 7.63 7.76
CA ASN A 100 -1.98 8.51 6.94
C ASN A 100 -2.81 7.78 5.89
N SER A 101 -4.06 8.18 5.74
CA SER A 101 -4.98 7.64 4.75
C SER A 101 -5.81 8.71 4.06
N MET A 102 -5.92 8.60 2.74
CA MET A 102 -6.84 9.43 1.94
C MET A 102 -8.31 9.10 2.24
N ALA A 103 -8.59 7.92 2.79
CA ALA A 103 -9.92 7.51 3.23
C ALA A 103 -10.30 8.06 4.64
N GLY A 104 -9.40 8.85 5.26
CA GLY A 104 -9.59 9.46 6.57
C GLY A 104 -9.29 8.50 7.72
N TYR A 105 -9.88 8.78 8.87
CA TYR A 105 -9.58 8.12 10.14
C TYR A 105 -10.84 7.61 10.85
N VAL A 106 -10.65 6.68 11.75
CA VAL A 106 -11.59 6.29 12.80
C VAL A 106 -10.99 6.75 14.11
N GLU A 107 -11.74 7.48 14.93
CA GLU A 107 -11.36 7.86 16.28
C GLU A 107 -11.83 6.79 17.27
N LEU A 108 -10.90 6.30 18.10
CA LEU A 108 -11.16 5.35 19.15
C LEU A 108 -11.65 6.06 20.43
N GLU A 109 -12.17 5.33 21.40
CA GLU A 109 -12.71 5.87 22.66
C GLU A 109 -11.68 6.65 23.48
N ASP A 110 -10.39 6.31 23.36
CA ASP A 110 -9.29 7.01 24.03
C ASP A 110 -8.77 8.24 23.26
N GLY A 111 -9.41 8.62 22.15
CA GLY A 111 -9.01 9.73 21.29
C GLY A 111 -7.89 9.39 20.30
N THR A 112 -7.37 8.17 20.33
CA THR A 112 -6.40 7.68 19.35
C THR A 112 -7.08 7.49 17.97
N LEU A 113 -6.35 7.77 16.91
CA LEU A 113 -6.85 7.57 15.53
C LEU A 113 -6.34 6.28 14.93
N VAL A 114 -7.16 5.66 14.10
CA VAL A 114 -6.77 4.59 13.17
C VAL A 114 -6.98 5.10 11.75
N ALA A 115 -5.93 5.10 10.95
CA ALA A 115 -6.04 5.46 9.54
C ALA A 115 -6.81 4.35 8.78
N ARG A 116 -7.82 4.73 7.99
CA ARG A 116 -8.67 3.77 7.27
C ARG A 116 -7.92 3.09 6.15
N SER A 117 -8.02 1.78 6.09
CA SER A 117 -7.62 1.01 4.91
C SER A 117 -8.55 1.30 3.73
N TYR A 118 -8.02 1.27 2.49
CA TYR A 118 -8.83 1.44 1.31
C TYR A 118 -8.32 0.66 0.08
N GLY A 119 -9.21 0.42 -0.86
CA GLY A 119 -9.04 -0.56 -1.92
C GLY A 119 -7.77 -0.38 -2.73
N SER A 120 -7.56 0.79 -3.34
CA SER A 120 -6.40 1.00 -4.22
C SER A 120 -5.06 0.78 -3.51
N MET A 121 -4.94 1.15 -2.22
CA MET A 121 -3.71 0.91 -1.46
C MET A 121 -3.58 -0.55 -1.03
N THR A 122 -4.65 -1.23 -0.68
CA THR A 122 -4.58 -2.64 -0.31
C THR A 122 -4.17 -3.51 -1.50
N TYR A 123 -4.67 -3.24 -2.70
CA TYR A 123 -4.20 -3.92 -3.91
C TYR A 123 -2.75 -3.57 -4.25
N ALA A 124 -2.33 -2.32 -4.06
CA ALA A 124 -0.94 -1.91 -4.26
C ALA A 124 0.00 -2.61 -3.28
N LEU A 125 -0.38 -2.69 -1.99
CA LEU A 125 0.36 -3.42 -0.96
C LEU A 125 0.54 -4.89 -1.32
N LEU A 126 -0.56 -5.57 -1.65
CA LEU A 126 -0.53 -6.99 -2.01
C LEU A 126 0.39 -7.25 -3.20
N LYS A 127 0.25 -6.45 -4.27
CA LYS A 127 1.13 -6.53 -5.44
C LYS A 127 2.61 -6.37 -5.05
N CYS A 128 2.93 -5.40 -4.20
CA CYS A 128 4.31 -5.17 -3.74
C CYS A 128 4.88 -6.34 -2.93
N TYR A 129 4.08 -6.96 -2.07
CA TYR A 129 4.49 -8.15 -1.34
C TYR A 129 4.81 -9.32 -2.28
N LEU A 130 3.98 -9.53 -3.30
CA LEU A 130 4.21 -10.57 -4.30
C LEU A 130 5.48 -10.30 -5.13
N PHE A 131 5.75 -9.03 -5.48
CA PHE A 131 6.99 -8.65 -6.15
C PHE A 131 8.23 -8.91 -5.28
N ALA A 132 8.10 -8.71 -3.98
CA ALA A 132 9.14 -9.01 -3.00
C ALA A 132 9.26 -10.50 -2.66
N GLY A 133 8.50 -11.36 -3.35
CA GLY A 133 8.56 -12.82 -3.24
C GLY A 133 7.85 -13.41 -2.02
N LEU A 134 6.98 -12.64 -1.36
CA LEU A 134 6.17 -13.20 -0.29
C LEU A 134 5.12 -14.16 -0.87
N ASP A 135 4.95 -15.29 -0.22
CA ASP A 135 3.95 -16.31 -0.60
C ASP A 135 2.56 -15.93 -0.09
N ILE A 136 1.53 -16.51 -0.72
CA ILE A 136 0.13 -16.29 -0.32
C ILE A 136 -0.19 -16.82 1.09
N THR A 137 0.66 -17.67 1.66
CA THR A 137 0.58 -18.17 3.04
C THR A 137 1.24 -17.26 4.05
N ASP A 138 2.00 -16.24 3.59
CA ASP A 138 2.57 -15.23 4.49
C ASP A 138 1.44 -14.48 5.20
N PRO A 139 1.48 -14.32 6.53
CA PRO A 139 0.39 -13.68 7.29
C PRO A 139 0.01 -12.29 6.78
N ARG A 140 0.98 -11.51 6.31
CA ARG A 140 0.76 -10.16 5.75
C ARG A 140 -0.03 -10.22 4.44
N VAL A 141 0.33 -11.15 3.57
CA VAL A 141 -0.36 -11.40 2.29
C VAL A 141 -1.75 -11.95 2.55
N ALA A 142 -1.89 -12.93 3.44
CA ALA A 142 -3.17 -13.52 3.82
C ALA A 142 -4.14 -12.48 4.41
N ALA A 143 -3.64 -11.59 5.29
CA ALA A 143 -4.44 -10.51 5.88
C ALA A 143 -4.94 -9.51 4.80
N ALA A 144 -4.08 -9.12 3.85
CA ALA A 144 -4.46 -8.24 2.75
C ALA A 144 -5.49 -8.89 1.82
N LEU A 145 -5.33 -10.19 1.51
CA LEU A 145 -6.30 -10.96 0.74
C LEU A 145 -7.66 -11.03 1.45
N ALA A 146 -7.67 -11.32 2.76
CA ALA A 146 -8.88 -11.36 3.56
C ALA A 146 -9.60 -10.01 3.60
N TRP A 147 -8.85 -8.89 3.66
CA TRP A 147 -9.43 -7.56 3.54
C TRP A 147 -10.11 -7.36 2.18
N ILE A 148 -9.43 -7.74 1.09
CA ILE A 148 -9.94 -7.64 -0.28
C ILE A 148 -11.23 -8.45 -0.43
N GLU A 149 -11.26 -9.68 0.05
CA GLU A 149 -12.43 -10.56 -0.02
C GLU A 149 -13.64 -9.96 0.69
N ARG A 150 -13.45 -9.36 1.88
CA ARG A 150 -14.54 -8.72 2.64
C ARG A 150 -15.04 -7.41 2.02
N ASN A 151 -14.21 -6.73 1.25
CA ASN A 151 -14.50 -5.41 0.70
C ASN A 151 -14.57 -5.41 -0.83
N TRP A 152 -14.73 -6.60 -1.45
CA TRP A 152 -14.78 -6.74 -2.88
C TRP A 152 -15.93 -5.94 -3.50
N THR A 153 -15.62 -5.05 -4.43
CA THR A 153 -16.58 -4.31 -5.23
C THR A 153 -15.89 -3.75 -6.48
N VAL A 154 -16.67 -3.50 -7.52
CA VAL A 154 -16.24 -2.74 -8.70
C VAL A 154 -17.02 -1.42 -8.86
N GLU A 155 -17.87 -1.08 -7.90
CA GLU A 155 -18.70 0.13 -7.96
C GLU A 155 -17.98 1.34 -7.38
N VAL A 156 -17.15 1.13 -6.37
CA VAL A 156 -16.48 2.19 -5.62
C VAL A 156 -15.04 1.77 -5.27
N ASN A 157 -14.21 2.73 -4.85
CA ASN A 157 -12.96 2.43 -4.15
C ASN A 157 -13.28 2.19 -2.67
N PRO A 158 -13.31 0.93 -2.17
CA PRO A 158 -13.82 0.64 -0.84
C PRO A 158 -12.91 1.20 0.26
N GLY A 159 -13.48 1.50 1.43
CA GLY A 159 -12.79 2.04 2.60
C GLY A 159 -13.07 3.53 2.86
N PHE A 160 -13.49 4.30 1.84
CA PHE A 160 -13.89 5.68 2.03
C PHE A 160 -15.23 5.81 2.77
N ASN A 161 -15.35 6.85 3.60
CA ASN A 161 -16.57 7.09 4.35
C ASN A 161 -17.61 7.86 3.50
N SER A 162 -18.44 7.13 2.78
CA SER A 162 -19.51 7.69 1.95
C SER A 162 -20.65 8.36 2.74
N LEU A 163 -20.77 8.08 4.04
CA LEU A 163 -21.77 8.75 4.90
C LEU A 163 -21.42 10.23 5.11
N ARG A 164 -20.12 10.56 5.12
CA ARG A 164 -19.64 11.94 5.29
C ARG A 164 -19.59 12.70 3.96
N ASP A 165 -19.18 12.05 2.88
CA ASP A 165 -19.22 12.57 1.51
C ASP A 165 -19.59 11.43 0.53
N PRO A 166 -20.77 11.46 -0.07
CA PRO A 166 -21.18 10.42 -1.03
C PRO A 166 -20.25 10.25 -2.22
N ARG A 167 -19.48 11.30 -2.57
CA ARG A 167 -18.51 11.24 -3.68
C ARG A 167 -17.16 10.68 -3.26
N ALA A 168 -16.90 10.56 -1.95
CA ALA A 168 -15.61 10.09 -1.45
C ALA A 168 -15.25 8.69 -2.00
N ALA A 169 -16.22 7.81 -2.11
CA ALA A 169 -16.05 6.46 -2.64
C ALA A 169 -15.65 6.41 -4.12
N ALA A 170 -15.91 7.48 -4.89
CA ALA A 170 -15.46 7.61 -6.27
C ALA A 170 -14.03 8.18 -6.40
N GLN A 171 -13.41 8.58 -5.29
CA GLN A 171 -12.05 9.12 -5.33
C GLN A 171 -11.07 8.06 -5.78
N GLY A 172 -10.30 8.39 -6.81
CA GLY A 172 -9.29 7.50 -7.36
C GLY A 172 -9.85 6.19 -7.95
N LEU A 173 -11.11 6.14 -8.41
CA LEU A 173 -11.77 4.93 -8.88
C LEU A 173 -11.02 4.29 -10.06
N TYR A 174 -10.56 5.07 -11.04
CA TYR A 174 -9.78 4.52 -12.16
C TYR A 174 -8.42 3.99 -11.70
N TYR A 175 -7.79 4.64 -10.74
CA TYR A 175 -6.57 4.14 -10.13
C TYR A 175 -6.82 2.85 -9.33
N TYR A 176 -7.97 2.75 -8.66
CA TYR A 176 -8.42 1.53 -8.00
C TYR A 176 -8.56 0.38 -9.00
N TYR A 177 -9.23 0.59 -10.15
CA TYR A 177 -9.35 -0.42 -11.19
C TYR A 177 -8.01 -0.86 -11.75
N LEU A 178 -7.10 0.08 -11.98
CA LEU A 178 -5.75 -0.23 -12.45
C LEU A 178 -4.99 -1.10 -11.42
N SER A 179 -5.01 -0.71 -10.14
CA SER A 179 -4.34 -1.44 -9.06
C SER A 179 -4.92 -2.84 -8.88
N LEU A 180 -6.25 -2.95 -8.93
CA LEU A 180 -7.00 -4.21 -8.88
C LEU A 180 -6.59 -5.12 -10.05
N ALA A 181 -6.69 -4.64 -11.28
CA ALA A 181 -6.39 -5.44 -12.47
C ALA A 181 -4.94 -5.94 -12.48
N GLN A 182 -3.99 -5.10 -12.14
CA GLN A 182 -2.58 -5.46 -12.05
C GLN A 182 -2.32 -6.49 -10.95
N CYS A 183 -2.93 -6.30 -9.77
CA CYS A 183 -2.77 -7.23 -8.66
C CYS A 183 -3.38 -8.61 -8.97
N LEU A 184 -4.56 -8.66 -9.59
CA LEU A 184 -5.17 -9.92 -10.02
C LEU A 184 -4.33 -10.66 -11.05
N GLY A 185 -3.72 -9.93 -11.98
CA GLY A 185 -2.78 -10.50 -12.95
C GLY A 185 -1.58 -11.19 -12.27
N GLU A 186 -1.07 -10.63 -11.20
CA GLU A 186 0.06 -11.21 -10.45
C GLU A 186 -0.34 -12.41 -9.59
N THR A 187 -1.52 -12.40 -8.99
CA THR A 187 -1.97 -13.52 -8.14
C THR A 187 -2.39 -14.75 -8.92
N GLY A 188 -2.67 -14.63 -10.22
CA GLY A 188 -3.25 -15.69 -11.03
C GLY A 188 -4.63 -16.18 -10.55
N LYS A 189 -5.20 -15.54 -9.53
CA LYS A 189 -6.50 -15.88 -8.97
C LYS A 189 -7.62 -15.20 -9.76
N LYS A 190 -8.61 -15.97 -10.15
CA LYS A 190 -9.90 -15.44 -10.59
C LYS A 190 -10.76 -15.20 -9.36
N PHE A 191 -10.85 -13.94 -8.92
CA PHE A 191 -11.63 -13.56 -7.73
C PHE A 191 -13.14 -13.44 -7.98
N VAL A 192 -13.62 -13.81 -9.15
CA VAL A 192 -15.06 -13.81 -9.43
C VAL A 192 -15.60 -15.18 -9.16
N THR A 193 -16.03 -15.43 -7.95
CA THR A 193 -17.10 -16.38 -7.67
C THR A 193 -18.39 -15.57 -7.64
N THR A 194 -19.20 -15.74 -8.68
CA THR A 194 -20.60 -15.30 -8.72
C THR A 194 -21.40 -16.01 -7.63
#